data_ba880941fef8f49e0e381d8c5018556e
#
_entry.id   ba880941fef8f49e0e381d8c5018556e
#
_cell.length_a   1.000
_cell.length_b   1.000
_cell.length_c   1.000
_cell.angle_alpha   90.00
_cell.angle_beta   90.00
_cell.angle_gamma   90.00
#
_symmetry.space_group_name_H-M   'P 1'
#
loop_
_entity.id
_entity.type
_entity.pdbx_description
1 polymer ?
#
loop_
_entity_poly.entity_id
_entity_poly.type
_entity_poly.pdbx_seq_one_letter_code
_entity_poly.pdbx_strand_id
1 'polypeptide(L)'
;MSKNKPNNNNKNSIYLIKDSKSLNKNNNIPNYKYEGGNGYECVKFTLKKNQSIRADAGTMNYMDNSIDIETTTGSVGNAFGRIFSQSSFFYNIFTNKGDKPSTINFSTSSPGNIGAFYIPKGKSLNLISDSYICSTPNLQITTNLKVGGILLGYGFTFVHIEAKDSYGVVWASSLGKVIEKTIKPGEAIKIDNGIFIGFEPTTEIHTNTVGGIFSTIFSGEGFVSKIENKSKNKNIKMFLQARSKISYLDYLKNKL
;
A
#
# COMPACT_ATOMS: atom_id res chain seq x y z
N MET A 1 15.70 13.21 24.80
CA MET A 1 14.66 12.40 24.13
C MET A 1 13.50 13.31 23.76
N SER A 2 13.49 13.83 22.53
CA SER A 2 12.49 14.77 22.04
C SER A 2 11.18 14.01 21.71
N LYS A 3 10.12 14.31 22.42
CA LYS A 3 8.75 13.83 22.11
C LYS A 3 8.25 14.57 20.88
N ASN A 4 8.43 14.00 19.70
CA ASN A 4 7.79 14.49 18.48
C ASN A 4 6.28 14.28 18.59
N LYS A 5 5.56 15.33 18.98
CA LYS A 5 4.10 15.42 18.78
C LYS A 5 3.82 15.38 17.28
N PRO A 6 2.78 14.68 16.81
CA PRO A 6 2.41 14.69 15.40
C PRO A 6 2.10 16.14 15.00
N ASN A 7 2.81 16.62 14.00
CA ASN A 7 2.66 17.97 13.46
C ASN A 7 1.26 18.09 12.85
N ASN A 8 0.46 19.04 13.33
CA ASN A 8 -0.94 19.26 12.92
C ASN A 8 -1.13 19.58 11.42
N ASN A 9 -0.05 19.79 10.67
CA ASN A 9 -0.07 20.16 9.24
C ASN A 9 -0.27 18.97 8.28
N ASN A 10 -0.33 17.71 8.79
CA ASN A 10 -0.42 16.52 7.93
C ASN A 10 -1.85 16.00 7.68
N LYS A 11 -2.90 16.68 8.18
CA LYS A 11 -4.29 16.17 8.07
C LYS A 11 -4.84 16.09 6.63
N ASN A 12 -4.22 16.79 5.68
CA ASN A 12 -4.69 16.88 4.29
C ASN A 12 -3.80 16.15 3.27
N SER A 13 -2.81 15.39 3.69
CA SER A 13 -1.95 14.60 2.82
C SER A 13 -1.84 13.17 3.33
N ILE A 14 -1.56 12.22 2.43
CA ILE A 14 -1.24 10.84 2.79
C ILE A 14 0.04 10.83 3.63
N TYR A 15 0.07 10.01 4.66
CA TYR A 15 1.28 9.84 5.46
C TYR A 15 1.41 8.41 6.00
N LEU A 16 2.65 8.00 6.23
CA LEU A 16 2.98 6.75 6.89
C LEU A 16 2.73 6.90 8.40
N ILE A 17 1.93 6.01 8.96
CA ILE A 17 1.62 5.98 10.39
C ILE A 17 2.81 5.37 11.12
N LYS A 18 3.45 6.17 11.97
CA LYS A 18 4.63 5.74 12.74
C LYS A 18 4.27 5.07 14.06
N ASP A 19 3.09 5.34 14.61
CA ASP A 19 2.62 4.78 15.87
C ASP A 19 1.11 4.49 15.79
N SER A 20 0.75 3.23 15.98
CA SER A 20 -0.65 2.77 15.97
C SER A 20 -1.51 3.48 17.01
N LYS A 21 -0.93 3.88 18.14
CA LYS A 21 -1.64 4.63 19.20
C LYS A 21 -2.14 6.00 18.75
N SER A 22 -1.53 6.58 17.71
CA SER A 22 -1.95 7.87 17.16
C SER A 22 -3.32 7.84 16.48
N LEU A 23 -3.80 6.68 16.06
CA LEU A 23 -5.08 6.46 15.38
C LEU A 23 -6.22 6.05 16.32
N ASN A 24 -5.92 5.62 17.54
CA ASN A 24 -6.91 5.04 18.47
C ASN A 24 -8.02 6.00 18.95
N LYS A 25 -8.02 7.26 18.53
CA LYS A 25 -9.09 8.20 18.81
C LYS A 25 -10.30 8.09 17.86
N ASN A 26 -10.20 7.31 16.79
CA ASN A 26 -11.25 7.19 15.78
C ASN A 26 -11.80 5.76 15.73
N ASN A 27 -13.04 5.58 16.09
CA ASN A 27 -13.73 4.28 16.26
C ASN A 27 -13.83 3.42 14.97
N ASN A 28 -13.49 3.96 13.79
CA ASN A 28 -13.64 3.26 12.51
C ASN A 28 -12.40 2.46 12.07
N ILE A 29 -11.27 2.66 12.74
CA ILE A 29 -10.05 1.90 12.43
C ILE A 29 -9.89 0.83 13.50
N PRO A 30 -9.78 -0.47 13.14
CA PRO A 30 -9.53 -1.53 14.11
C PRO A 30 -8.23 -1.29 14.87
N ASN A 31 -8.21 -1.68 16.15
CA ASN A 31 -6.96 -1.72 16.89
C ASN A 31 -6.03 -2.73 16.23
N TYR A 32 -4.77 -2.35 16.03
CA TYR A 32 -3.79 -3.24 15.43
C TYR A 32 -2.42 -3.13 16.10
N LYS A 33 -1.64 -4.17 15.95
CA LYS A 33 -0.22 -4.19 16.31
C LYS A 33 0.56 -5.01 15.29
N TYR A 34 1.83 -4.72 15.17
CA TYR A 34 2.74 -5.58 14.42
C TYR A 34 3.27 -6.69 15.32
N GLU A 35 3.35 -7.89 14.77
CA GLU A 35 3.95 -9.08 15.38
C GLU A 35 5.03 -9.62 14.42
N GLY A 36 5.87 -10.52 14.91
CA GLY A 36 7.07 -10.94 14.20
C GLY A 36 8.19 -9.90 14.39
N GLY A 37 9.07 -9.82 13.45
CA GLY A 37 10.19 -8.87 13.47
C GLY A 37 11.31 -9.32 12.54
N ASN A 38 12.41 -8.56 12.53
CA ASN A 38 13.59 -8.88 11.71
C ASN A 38 13.27 -9.09 10.21
N GLY A 39 12.34 -8.31 9.68
CA GLY A 39 11.94 -8.41 8.27
C GLY A 39 10.90 -9.49 7.97
N TYR A 40 10.19 -9.99 8.98
CA TYR A 40 9.08 -10.94 8.85
C TYR A 40 7.88 -10.46 9.66
N GLU A 41 7.40 -9.26 9.36
CA GLU A 41 6.29 -8.67 10.07
C GLU A 41 4.94 -9.23 9.58
N CYS A 42 4.03 -9.37 10.54
CA CYS A 42 2.61 -9.54 10.30
C CYS A 42 1.82 -8.47 11.07
N VAL A 43 0.62 -8.18 10.63
CA VAL A 43 -0.27 -7.22 11.30
C VAL A 43 -1.44 -7.98 11.91
N LYS A 44 -1.61 -7.82 13.24
CA LYS A 44 -2.71 -8.40 14.01
C LYS A 44 -3.71 -7.33 14.37
N PHE A 45 -4.95 -7.55 13.99
CA PHE A 45 -6.09 -6.70 14.33
C PHE A 45 -6.90 -7.30 15.47
N THR A 46 -7.51 -6.40 16.25
CA THR A 46 -8.58 -6.74 17.20
C THR A 46 -9.85 -6.06 16.72
N LEU A 47 -10.79 -6.85 16.20
CA LEU A 47 -12.06 -6.40 15.67
C LEU A 47 -13.13 -6.42 16.76
N LYS A 48 -13.82 -5.30 16.97
CA LYS A 48 -15.03 -5.24 17.80
C LYS A 48 -16.18 -5.94 17.08
N LYS A 49 -17.29 -6.21 17.79
CA LYS A 49 -18.52 -6.71 17.17
C LYS A 49 -18.93 -5.86 15.95
N ASN A 50 -19.20 -6.53 14.84
CA ASN A 50 -19.56 -5.95 13.53
C ASN A 50 -18.47 -5.07 12.89
N GLN A 51 -17.26 -5.06 13.44
CA GLN A 51 -16.13 -4.39 12.80
C GLN A 51 -15.50 -5.29 11.76
N SER A 52 -15.09 -4.70 10.64
CA SER A 52 -14.56 -5.42 9.49
C SER A 52 -13.19 -4.89 9.05
N ILE A 53 -12.44 -5.76 8.39
CA ILE A 53 -11.23 -5.43 7.63
C ILE A 53 -11.33 -6.09 6.26
N ARG A 54 -10.88 -5.41 5.21
CA ARG A 54 -10.75 -5.98 3.86
C ARG A 54 -9.30 -6.39 3.65
N ALA A 55 -9.08 -7.56 3.08
CA ALA A 55 -7.73 -8.03 2.78
C ALA A 55 -7.65 -8.73 1.43
N ASP A 56 -6.45 -8.75 0.86
CA ASP A 56 -6.14 -9.51 -0.34
C ASP A 56 -6.26 -11.01 -0.07
N ALA A 57 -6.68 -11.76 -1.08
CA ALA A 57 -6.81 -13.22 -0.97
C ALA A 57 -5.43 -13.85 -0.70
N GLY A 58 -5.36 -14.73 0.30
CA GLY A 58 -4.12 -15.43 0.66
C GLY A 58 -3.21 -14.70 1.65
N THR A 59 -3.58 -13.50 2.14
CA THR A 59 -2.78 -12.77 3.14
C THR A 59 -3.14 -13.12 4.58
N MET A 60 -4.26 -13.80 4.83
CA MET A 60 -4.71 -14.19 6.17
C MET A 60 -3.90 -15.39 6.68
N ASN A 61 -3.28 -15.22 7.86
CA ASN A 61 -2.55 -16.29 8.55
C ASN A 61 -3.47 -17.11 9.48
N TYR A 62 -4.21 -16.42 10.35
CA TYR A 62 -5.17 -17.01 11.28
C TYR A 62 -6.21 -15.98 11.71
N MET A 63 -7.35 -16.47 12.19
CA MET A 63 -8.41 -15.65 12.79
C MET A 63 -9.18 -16.46 13.84
N ASP A 64 -9.85 -15.73 14.75
CA ASP A 64 -10.76 -16.33 15.70
C ASP A 64 -12.04 -16.82 14.99
N ASN A 65 -12.63 -17.92 15.51
CA ASN A 65 -13.78 -18.59 14.89
C ASN A 65 -15.06 -17.72 14.77
N SER A 66 -15.13 -16.62 15.49
CA SER A 66 -16.24 -15.66 15.42
C SER A 66 -16.14 -14.68 14.26
N ILE A 67 -15.08 -14.75 13.45
CA ILE A 67 -14.90 -13.91 12.29
C ILE A 67 -15.38 -14.64 11.04
N ASP A 68 -16.35 -14.04 10.36
CA ASP A 68 -16.86 -14.52 9.08
C ASP A 68 -16.07 -13.92 7.91
N ILE A 69 -15.97 -14.71 6.84
CA ILE A 69 -15.34 -14.33 5.58
C ILE A 69 -16.41 -14.16 4.51
N GLU A 70 -16.48 -12.99 3.94
CA GLU A 70 -17.27 -12.72 2.73
C GLU A 70 -16.32 -12.50 1.56
N THR A 71 -16.32 -13.42 0.59
CA THR A 71 -15.52 -13.29 -0.63
C THR A 71 -16.28 -12.43 -1.62
N THR A 72 -15.73 -11.30 -1.99
CA THR A 72 -16.26 -10.48 -3.08
C THR A 72 -15.69 -10.97 -4.41
N THR A 73 -16.30 -12.02 -4.96
CA THR A 73 -16.19 -12.27 -6.40
C THR A 73 -17.02 -11.21 -7.09
N GLY A 74 -16.46 -10.50 -8.07
CA GLY A 74 -17.11 -9.38 -8.77
C GLY A 74 -18.46 -9.67 -9.45
N SER A 75 -19.26 -10.60 -8.95
CA SER A 75 -20.61 -10.94 -9.40
C SER A 75 -21.67 -10.45 -8.40
N VAL A 76 -22.37 -9.44 -8.87
CA VAL A 76 -23.82 -9.26 -8.85
C VAL A 76 -24.56 -9.65 -7.57
N GLY A 77 -24.97 -8.64 -6.81
CA GLY A 77 -26.10 -8.79 -5.88
C GLY A 77 -26.12 -7.83 -4.71
N ASN A 78 -24.99 -7.46 -4.16
CA ASN A 78 -24.91 -6.58 -3.00
C ASN A 78 -24.40 -5.18 -3.41
N ALA A 79 -24.79 -4.15 -2.66
CA ALA A 79 -24.37 -2.75 -2.92
C ALA A 79 -22.84 -2.59 -3.04
N PHE A 80 -22.06 -3.47 -2.43
CA PHE A 80 -20.62 -3.56 -2.54
C PHE A 80 -20.12 -4.16 -3.86
N GLY A 81 -20.84 -5.10 -4.47
CA GLY A 81 -20.42 -5.76 -5.72
C GLY A 81 -20.37 -4.82 -6.92
N ARG A 82 -21.15 -3.74 -6.95
CA ARG A 82 -21.14 -2.75 -8.04
C ARG A 82 -19.88 -1.91 -8.08
N ILE A 83 -19.18 -1.76 -6.96
CA ILE A 83 -17.92 -0.98 -6.87
C ILE A 83 -16.75 -1.78 -7.45
N PHE A 84 -16.86 -3.11 -7.53
CA PHE A 84 -15.76 -4.03 -7.84
C PHE A 84 -15.78 -4.66 -9.24
N SER A 85 -16.76 -4.35 -10.07
CA SER A 85 -16.92 -4.98 -11.40
C SER A 85 -15.81 -4.69 -12.42
N GLN A 86 -14.83 -3.84 -12.07
CA GLN A 86 -13.71 -3.48 -12.96
C GLN A 86 -12.33 -3.94 -12.46
N SER A 87 -12.24 -4.65 -11.32
CA SER A 87 -10.95 -5.09 -10.81
C SER A 87 -10.80 -6.61 -10.87
N SER A 88 -9.69 -7.08 -11.41
CA SER A 88 -9.25 -8.48 -11.32
C SER A 88 -8.69 -8.88 -9.94
N PHE A 89 -8.83 -8.02 -8.97
CA PHE A 89 -8.40 -8.24 -7.60
C PHE A 89 -9.48 -8.96 -6.79
N PHE A 90 -9.12 -10.04 -6.13
CA PHE A 90 -9.99 -10.79 -5.25
C PHE A 90 -9.77 -10.34 -3.81
N TYR A 91 -10.81 -9.77 -3.19
CA TYR A 91 -10.75 -9.39 -1.79
C TYR A 91 -11.69 -10.23 -0.96
N ASN A 92 -11.27 -10.45 0.26
CA ASN A 92 -12.13 -10.96 1.31
C ASN A 92 -12.43 -9.83 2.31
N ILE A 93 -13.66 -9.79 2.80
CA ILE A 93 -14.07 -8.96 3.93
C ILE A 93 -14.23 -9.87 5.13
N PHE A 94 -13.48 -9.57 6.17
CA PHE A 94 -13.48 -10.31 7.43
C PHE A 94 -14.24 -9.49 8.46
N THR A 95 -15.32 -10.03 9.00
CA THR A 95 -16.21 -9.34 9.94
C THR A 95 -16.37 -10.14 11.22
N ASN A 96 -16.11 -9.50 12.38
CA ASN A 96 -16.40 -10.15 13.65
C ASN A 96 -17.91 -10.15 13.91
N LYS A 97 -18.53 -11.34 13.90
CA LYS A 97 -19.95 -11.57 14.20
C LYS A 97 -20.18 -11.92 15.68
N GLY A 98 -19.12 -12.19 16.43
CA GLY A 98 -19.21 -12.49 17.86
C GLY A 98 -19.45 -11.24 18.72
N ASP A 99 -19.88 -11.47 19.98
CA ASP A 99 -20.15 -10.39 20.92
C ASP A 99 -18.89 -9.83 21.59
N LYS A 100 -17.80 -10.58 21.55
CA LYS A 100 -16.50 -10.18 22.14
C LYS A 100 -15.52 -9.74 21.05
N PRO A 101 -14.56 -8.87 21.40
CA PRO A 101 -13.46 -8.55 20.49
C PRO A 101 -12.73 -9.81 20.03
N SER A 102 -12.47 -9.93 18.74
CA SER A 102 -11.85 -11.09 18.10
C SER A 102 -10.65 -10.69 17.27
N THR A 103 -9.71 -11.59 17.13
CA THR A 103 -8.43 -11.30 16.50
C THR A 103 -8.30 -11.93 15.12
N ILE A 104 -7.62 -11.21 14.22
CA ILE A 104 -7.22 -11.69 12.90
C ILE A 104 -5.83 -11.19 12.59
N ASN A 105 -5.04 -12.01 11.89
CA ASN A 105 -3.66 -11.70 11.55
C ASN A 105 -3.43 -11.87 10.04
N PHE A 106 -2.70 -10.91 9.46
CA PHE A 106 -2.34 -10.89 8.05
C PHE A 106 -0.84 -10.72 7.86
N SER A 107 -0.31 -11.36 6.83
CA SER A 107 1.06 -11.16 6.35
C SER A 107 1.14 -11.28 4.83
N THR A 108 2.32 -11.15 4.29
CA THR A 108 2.62 -11.46 2.90
C THR A 108 3.52 -12.68 2.79
N SER A 109 3.55 -13.30 1.62
CA SER A 109 4.48 -14.39 1.31
C SER A 109 5.93 -13.94 1.21
N SER A 110 6.18 -12.64 1.03
CA SER A 110 7.53 -12.08 0.94
C SER A 110 8.04 -11.65 2.31
N PRO A 111 9.32 -11.87 2.64
CA PRO A 111 9.91 -11.26 3.82
C PRO A 111 9.85 -9.74 3.73
N GLY A 112 9.71 -9.07 4.87
CA GLY A 112 9.66 -7.61 4.89
C GLY A 112 9.00 -7.01 6.12
N ASN A 113 8.72 -5.71 6.02
CA ASN A 113 8.01 -4.94 7.01
C ASN A 113 6.64 -4.52 6.46
N ILE A 114 5.77 -4.06 7.35
CA ILE A 114 4.44 -3.58 6.98
C ILE A 114 4.34 -2.09 7.29
N GLY A 115 3.98 -1.29 6.29
CA GLY A 115 3.66 0.12 6.44
C GLY A 115 2.15 0.34 6.48
N ALA A 116 1.67 1.18 7.41
CA ALA A 116 0.29 1.64 7.44
C ALA A 116 0.21 3.06 6.87
N PHE A 117 -0.62 3.26 5.85
CA PHE A 117 -0.80 4.53 5.16
C PHE A 117 -2.16 5.12 5.48
N TYR A 118 -2.19 6.26 6.12
CA TYR A 118 -3.41 7.03 6.34
C TYR A 118 -3.76 7.79 5.05
N ILE A 119 -4.99 7.61 4.58
CA ILE A 119 -5.52 8.28 3.39
C ILE A 119 -6.63 9.22 3.84
N PRO A 120 -6.43 10.54 3.80
CA PRO A 120 -7.46 11.52 4.13
C PRO A 120 -8.64 11.47 3.15
N LYS A 121 -9.82 11.91 3.59
CA LYS A 121 -10.98 12.08 2.69
C LYS A 121 -10.61 12.91 1.45
N GLY A 122 -11.06 12.46 0.28
CA GLY A 122 -10.80 13.09 -1.01
C GLY A 122 -9.38 12.92 -1.53
N LYS A 123 -8.59 12.02 -0.90
CA LYS A 123 -7.24 11.66 -1.36
C LYS A 123 -7.19 10.22 -1.83
N SER A 124 -6.20 9.92 -2.65
CA SER A 124 -5.98 8.58 -3.16
C SER A 124 -4.49 8.24 -3.20
N LEU A 125 -4.20 6.95 -3.15
CA LEU A 125 -2.86 6.37 -3.19
C LEU A 125 -2.83 5.31 -4.29
N ASN A 126 -1.84 5.37 -5.16
CA ASN A 126 -1.49 4.26 -6.05
C ASN A 126 -0.44 3.40 -5.35
N LEU A 127 -0.72 2.12 -5.19
CA LEU A 127 0.22 1.11 -4.67
C LEU A 127 0.52 0.07 -5.74
N ILE A 128 1.74 -0.47 -5.74
CA ILE A 128 2.01 -1.72 -6.46
C ILE A 128 1.09 -2.80 -5.88
N SER A 129 0.39 -3.53 -6.75
CA SER A 129 -0.62 -4.51 -6.36
C SER A 129 -0.08 -5.54 -5.37
N ASP A 130 1.10 -6.08 -5.63
CA ASP A 130 1.76 -7.08 -4.78
C ASP A 130 2.17 -6.57 -3.39
N SER A 131 2.12 -5.26 -3.16
CA SER A 131 2.39 -4.67 -1.84
C SER A 131 1.14 -4.57 -0.98
N TYR A 132 -0.05 -4.59 -1.56
CA TYR A 132 -1.30 -4.48 -0.81
C TYR A 132 -1.51 -5.72 0.07
N ILE A 133 -1.82 -5.51 1.36
CA ILE A 133 -2.18 -6.56 2.31
C ILE A 133 -3.65 -6.45 2.68
N CYS A 134 -4.03 -5.33 3.29
CA CYS A 134 -5.38 -5.10 3.78
C CYS A 134 -5.68 -3.61 3.92
N SER A 135 -6.95 -3.29 4.09
CA SER A 135 -7.41 -1.91 4.29
C SER A 135 -8.70 -1.83 5.09
N THR A 136 -9.01 -0.63 5.58
CA THR A 136 -10.36 -0.34 6.07
C THR A 136 -11.37 -0.50 4.92
N PRO A 137 -12.59 -1.08 5.18
CA PRO A 137 -13.52 -1.46 4.11
C PRO A 137 -14.11 -0.28 3.32
N ASN A 138 -14.10 0.92 3.90
CA ASN A 138 -14.67 2.14 3.33
C ASN A 138 -13.84 2.75 2.19
N LEU A 139 -12.62 2.28 1.97
CA LEU A 139 -11.79 2.73 0.85
C LEU A 139 -12.28 2.10 -0.46
N GLN A 140 -12.32 2.89 -1.53
CA GLN A 140 -12.55 2.38 -2.87
C GLN A 140 -11.22 1.89 -3.46
N ILE A 141 -11.25 0.70 -4.06
CA ILE A 141 -10.06 0.10 -4.67
C ILE A 141 -10.39 -0.28 -6.10
N THR A 142 -9.60 0.22 -7.04
CA THR A 142 -9.71 -0.11 -8.46
C THR A 142 -8.33 -0.51 -8.99
N THR A 143 -8.31 -1.47 -9.92
CA THR A 143 -7.08 -1.77 -10.67
C THR A 143 -6.92 -0.75 -11.77
N ASN A 144 -5.85 0.02 -11.75
CA ASN A 144 -5.54 0.98 -12.80
C ASN A 144 -4.34 0.51 -13.61
N LEU A 145 -4.61 -0.11 -14.75
CA LEU A 145 -3.58 -0.57 -15.70
C LEU A 145 -2.91 0.59 -16.46
N LYS A 146 -3.44 1.82 -16.35
CA LYS A 146 -3.03 2.97 -17.15
C LYS A 146 -2.37 4.09 -16.36
N VAL A 147 -1.78 3.82 -15.22
CA VAL A 147 -0.99 4.84 -14.54
C VAL A 147 0.28 5.07 -15.38
N GLY A 148 0.12 6.02 -16.29
CA GLY A 148 1.07 6.52 -17.28
C GLY A 148 2.37 5.76 -17.42
N GLY A 149 2.65 5.16 -18.54
CA GLY A 149 3.92 4.64 -19.10
C GLY A 149 5.14 4.31 -18.22
N ILE A 150 5.03 4.47 -16.94
CA ILE A 150 6.04 4.84 -15.99
C ILE A 150 6.90 3.71 -15.46
N LEU A 151 6.31 2.56 -15.24
CA LEU A 151 6.96 1.45 -14.53
C LEU A 151 6.78 0.15 -15.29
N LEU A 152 6.46 0.27 -16.57
CA LEU A 152 6.06 -0.84 -17.44
C LEU A 152 7.20 -1.78 -17.84
N GLY A 153 8.45 -1.47 -17.51
CA GLY A 153 9.57 -2.36 -17.82
C GLY A 153 9.51 -3.74 -17.15
N TYR A 154 8.71 -3.89 -16.07
CA TYR A 154 8.63 -5.13 -15.29
C TYR A 154 7.20 -5.63 -15.03
N GLY A 155 6.19 -5.12 -15.76
CA GLY A 155 4.83 -5.62 -15.61
C GLY A 155 4.17 -5.33 -14.25
N PHE A 156 4.59 -4.28 -13.53
CA PHE A 156 3.93 -3.89 -12.30
C PHE A 156 2.51 -3.41 -12.57
N THR A 157 1.56 -4.00 -11.87
CA THR A 157 0.19 -3.52 -11.80
C THR A 157 0.03 -2.65 -10.56
N PHE A 158 -0.81 -1.62 -10.68
CA PHE A 158 -1.13 -0.74 -9.55
C PHE A 158 -2.58 -0.91 -9.14
N VAL A 159 -2.80 -0.84 -7.85
CA VAL A 159 -4.12 -0.61 -7.28
C VAL A 159 -4.24 0.86 -6.92
N HIS A 160 -5.32 1.47 -7.38
CA HIS A 160 -5.71 2.82 -7.01
C HIS A 160 -6.67 2.74 -5.83
N ILE A 161 -6.32 3.37 -4.72
CA ILE A 161 -7.03 3.32 -3.45
C ILE A 161 -7.49 4.73 -3.11
N GLU A 162 -8.80 4.95 -3.04
CA GLU A 162 -9.39 6.26 -2.83
C GLU A 162 -10.22 6.30 -1.54
N ALA A 163 -10.03 7.36 -0.75
CA ALA A 163 -10.83 7.71 0.41
C ALA A 163 -11.94 8.72 0.02
N LYS A 164 -12.96 8.28 -0.72
CA LYS A 164 -13.98 9.16 -1.30
C LYS A 164 -14.83 9.87 -0.24
N ASP A 165 -15.44 9.09 0.64
CA ASP A 165 -16.45 9.61 1.57
C ASP A 165 -15.89 9.90 2.96
N SER A 166 -14.91 9.12 3.37
CA SER A 166 -14.24 9.25 4.67
C SER A 166 -12.79 8.79 4.58
N TYR A 167 -11.96 9.21 5.53
CA TYR A 167 -10.58 8.72 5.62
C TYR A 167 -10.53 7.20 5.82
N GLY A 168 -9.42 6.59 5.46
CA GLY A 168 -9.15 5.18 5.70
C GLY A 168 -7.67 4.89 5.89
N VAL A 169 -7.37 3.64 6.15
CA VAL A 169 -6.00 3.14 6.30
C VAL A 169 -5.79 1.92 5.42
N VAL A 170 -4.63 1.90 4.78
CA VAL A 170 -4.12 0.77 4.00
C VAL A 170 -2.85 0.25 4.64
N TRP A 171 -2.72 -1.06 4.76
CA TRP A 171 -1.50 -1.74 5.17
C TRP A 171 -0.86 -2.39 3.96
N ALA A 172 0.41 -2.09 3.74
CA ALA A 172 1.16 -2.58 2.60
C ALA A 172 2.52 -3.13 3.01
N SER A 173 2.96 -4.17 2.31
CA SER A 173 4.26 -4.80 2.51
C SER A 173 5.38 -4.00 1.86
N SER A 174 6.58 -4.13 2.43
CA SER A 174 7.81 -3.57 1.88
C SER A 174 9.01 -4.42 2.24
N LEU A 175 9.97 -4.58 1.33
CA LEU A 175 11.26 -5.18 1.62
C LEU A 175 12.12 -4.20 2.42
N GLY A 176 12.14 -4.38 3.75
CA GLY A 176 12.70 -3.44 4.70
C GLY A 176 11.76 -2.29 5.03
N LYS A 177 12.27 -1.22 5.61
CA LYS A 177 11.47 -0.07 6.02
C LYS A 177 10.94 0.72 4.84
N VAL A 178 9.71 1.22 4.97
CA VAL A 178 9.15 2.19 4.03
C VAL A 178 9.87 3.53 4.19
N ILE A 179 10.29 4.09 3.06
CA ILE A 179 10.95 5.40 2.96
C ILE A 179 9.99 6.36 2.28
N GLU A 180 9.58 7.41 2.99
CA GLU A 180 8.81 8.51 2.40
C GLU A 180 9.76 9.49 1.72
N LYS A 181 9.58 9.71 0.42
CA LYS A 181 10.34 10.68 -0.38
C LYS A 181 9.40 11.75 -0.91
N THR A 182 9.75 13.01 -0.65
CA THR A 182 9.05 14.16 -1.21
C THR A 182 9.90 14.78 -2.32
N ILE A 183 9.29 15.05 -3.47
CA ILE A 183 9.89 15.73 -4.61
C ILE A 183 9.23 17.10 -4.72
N LYS A 184 9.99 18.17 -4.53
CA LYS A 184 9.49 19.54 -4.62
C LYS A 184 9.27 19.96 -6.08
N PRO A 185 8.49 21.03 -6.33
CA PRO A 185 8.37 21.60 -7.66
C PRO A 185 9.73 21.88 -8.31
N GLY A 186 9.90 21.44 -9.56
CA GLY A 186 11.14 21.56 -10.32
C GLY A 186 12.25 20.56 -9.97
N GLU A 187 12.07 19.74 -8.91
CA GLU A 187 13.05 18.69 -8.59
C GLU A 187 12.80 17.42 -9.41
N ALA A 188 13.88 16.70 -9.70
CA ALA A 188 13.84 15.39 -10.31
C ALA A 188 14.73 14.40 -9.55
N ILE A 189 14.33 13.14 -9.52
CA ILE A 189 15.13 12.04 -8.96
C ILE A 189 15.19 10.87 -9.93
N LYS A 190 16.23 10.06 -9.82
CA LYS A 190 16.33 8.76 -10.48
C LYS A 190 16.16 7.69 -9.42
N ILE A 191 15.36 6.68 -9.71
CA ILE A 191 15.10 5.56 -8.80
C ILE A 191 15.19 4.23 -9.53
N ASP A 192 15.64 3.21 -8.83
CA ASP A 192 15.45 1.81 -9.24
C ASP A 192 13.96 1.48 -9.16
N ASN A 193 13.38 0.96 -10.24
CA ASN A 193 11.96 0.61 -10.27
C ASN A 193 11.60 -0.46 -9.22
N GLY A 194 12.53 -1.33 -8.87
CA GLY A 194 12.33 -2.39 -7.90
C GLY A 194 12.16 -1.92 -6.45
N ILE A 195 12.52 -0.66 -6.12
CA ILE A 195 12.31 -0.11 -4.78
C ILE A 195 10.98 0.65 -4.63
N PHE A 196 10.21 0.79 -5.68
CA PHE A 196 8.98 1.56 -5.68
C PHE A 196 7.84 0.80 -4.98
N ILE A 197 7.09 1.47 -4.10
CA ILE A 197 5.89 0.92 -3.46
C ILE A 197 4.64 1.63 -3.97
N GLY A 198 4.66 2.97 -3.98
CA GLY A 198 3.49 3.74 -4.36
C GLY A 198 3.68 5.24 -4.31
N PHE A 199 2.63 5.98 -4.68
CA PHE A 199 2.66 7.44 -4.75
C PHE A 199 1.26 8.07 -4.67
N GLU A 200 1.20 9.32 -4.25
CA GLU A 200 0.00 10.13 -4.39
C GLU A 200 -0.24 10.40 -5.89
N PRO A 201 -1.43 10.03 -6.44
CA PRO A 201 -1.73 10.29 -7.84
C PRO A 201 -1.66 11.80 -8.13
N THR A 202 -0.92 12.15 -9.16
CA THR A 202 -0.85 13.51 -9.69
C THR A 202 -0.71 13.39 -11.20
N THR A 203 -1.42 14.24 -11.92
CA THR A 203 -1.33 14.33 -13.39
C THR A 203 0.01 14.90 -13.86
N GLU A 204 0.84 15.35 -12.93
CA GLU A 204 2.07 16.08 -13.20
C GLU A 204 3.35 15.24 -13.00
N ILE A 205 3.23 13.93 -12.74
CA ILE A 205 4.39 13.01 -12.72
C ILE A 205 4.75 12.66 -14.17
N HIS A 206 5.91 13.12 -14.59
CA HIS A 206 6.50 12.69 -15.86
C HIS A 206 7.65 11.73 -15.58
N THR A 207 7.60 10.58 -16.21
CA THR A 207 8.67 9.58 -16.12
C THR A 207 9.25 9.39 -17.50
N ASN A 208 10.54 9.50 -17.59
CA ASN A 208 11.29 9.13 -18.76
C ASN A 208 12.24 8.00 -18.36
N THR A 209 12.28 6.95 -19.16
CA THR A 209 13.32 5.92 -19.04
C THR A 209 14.68 6.60 -19.27
N VAL A 210 15.59 6.47 -18.32
CA VAL A 210 16.91 7.06 -18.43
C VAL A 210 17.83 6.11 -19.18
N GLY A 211 18.24 6.53 -20.37
CA GLY A 211 19.12 5.74 -21.24
C GLY A 211 18.35 4.83 -22.20
N GLY A 212 18.94 4.50 -23.32
CA GLY A 212 18.43 3.46 -24.21
C GLY A 212 18.45 2.10 -23.55
N ILE A 213 17.66 1.16 -24.05
CA ILE A 213 17.53 -0.21 -23.53
C ILE A 213 18.90 -0.87 -23.26
N PHE A 214 19.91 -0.56 -24.07
CA PHE A 214 21.26 -1.08 -23.94
C PHE A 214 22.05 -0.55 -22.72
N SER A 215 21.92 0.73 -22.37
CA SER A 215 22.65 1.29 -21.21
C SER A 215 22.14 0.75 -19.88
N THR A 216 20.87 0.41 -19.81
CA THR A 216 20.21 -0.12 -18.63
C THR A 216 20.61 -1.58 -18.34
N ILE A 217 20.78 -2.38 -19.39
CA ILE A 217 21.16 -3.80 -19.27
C ILE A 217 22.64 -3.98 -18.89
N PHE A 218 23.52 -3.13 -19.41
CA PHE A 218 24.97 -3.28 -19.20
C PHE A 218 25.51 -2.60 -17.94
N SER A 219 24.74 -1.70 -17.29
CA SER A 219 25.18 -1.03 -16.06
C SER A 219 25.02 -1.89 -14.80
N GLY A 220 24.28 -3.00 -14.85
CA GLY A 220 23.95 -3.81 -13.67
C GLY A 220 22.95 -3.15 -12.72
N GLU A 221 22.52 -1.89 -12.97
CA GLU A 221 21.64 -1.11 -12.09
C GLU A 221 20.14 -1.41 -12.31
N GLY A 222 19.79 -2.29 -13.25
CA GLY A 222 18.41 -2.60 -13.58
C GLY A 222 17.69 -1.44 -14.28
N PHE A 223 16.36 -1.42 -14.22
CA PHE A 223 15.57 -0.35 -14.84
C PHE A 223 15.45 0.84 -13.89
N VAL A 224 16.05 1.95 -14.30
CA VAL A 224 16.04 3.22 -13.58
C VAL A 224 15.04 4.17 -14.23
N SER A 225 14.09 4.69 -13.45
CA SER A 225 13.16 5.74 -13.88
C SER A 225 13.58 7.11 -13.36
N LYS A 226 13.51 8.12 -14.23
CA LYS A 226 13.57 9.52 -13.81
C LYS A 226 12.16 10.00 -13.50
N ILE A 227 11.95 10.48 -12.29
CA ILE A 227 10.69 11.10 -11.85
C ILE A 227 10.96 12.58 -11.65
N GLU A 228 10.16 13.41 -12.30
CA GLU A 228 10.29 14.86 -12.29
C GLU A 228 8.98 15.50 -11.85
N ASN A 229 9.04 16.39 -10.87
CA ASN A 229 7.89 17.18 -10.46
C ASN A 229 7.79 18.46 -11.27
N LYS A 230 6.94 18.47 -12.30
CA LYS A 230 6.67 19.64 -13.14
C LYS A 230 5.57 20.55 -12.59
N SER A 231 5.00 20.24 -11.44
CA SER A 231 4.05 21.11 -10.76
C SER A 231 4.68 22.45 -10.40
N LYS A 232 3.90 23.52 -10.42
CA LYS A 232 4.38 24.86 -10.03
C LYS A 232 4.45 25.03 -8.51
N ASN A 233 3.58 24.33 -7.74
CA ASN A 233 3.37 24.63 -6.33
C ASN A 233 2.99 23.42 -5.45
N LYS A 234 3.00 22.20 -6.01
CA LYS A 234 2.65 20.99 -5.26
C LYS A 234 3.83 20.06 -5.13
N ASN A 235 4.07 19.56 -3.92
CA ASN A 235 4.99 18.47 -3.69
C ASN A 235 4.37 17.14 -4.15
N ILE A 236 5.21 16.24 -4.67
CA ILE A 236 4.85 14.85 -4.95
C ILE A 236 5.40 14.00 -3.81
N LYS A 237 4.53 13.19 -3.20
CA LYS A 237 4.94 12.16 -2.24
C LYS A 237 4.99 10.81 -2.91
N MET A 238 6.08 10.10 -2.64
CA MET A 238 6.26 8.70 -3.05
C MET A 238 6.77 7.89 -1.88
N PHE A 239 6.48 6.60 -1.96
CA PHE A 239 6.84 5.62 -0.96
C PHE A 239 7.72 4.57 -1.61
N LEU A 240 8.87 4.36 -1.02
CA LEU A 240 9.91 3.46 -1.50
C LEU A 240 10.19 2.41 -0.43
N GLN A 241 10.74 1.28 -0.83
CA GLN A 241 11.25 0.25 0.08
C GLN A 241 12.78 0.27 0.12
N ALA A 242 13.34 -0.24 1.20
CA ALA A 242 14.78 -0.19 1.43
C ALA A 242 15.57 -1.13 0.51
N ARG A 243 14.93 -2.12 -0.10
CA ARG A 243 15.54 -3.12 -0.99
C ARG A 243 14.73 -3.28 -2.26
N SER A 244 15.41 -3.52 -3.38
CA SER A 244 14.76 -3.84 -4.64
C SER A 244 14.17 -5.26 -4.61
N LYS A 245 12.86 -5.38 -4.87
CA LYS A 245 12.18 -6.67 -4.98
C LYS A 245 12.73 -7.49 -6.15
N ILE A 246 13.11 -6.82 -7.22
CA ILE A 246 13.66 -7.44 -8.41
C ILE A 246 15.03 -8.07 -8.09
N SER A 247 15.93 -7.29 -7.51
CA SER A 247 17.25 -7.77 -7.10
C SER A 247 17.17 -8.92 -6.09
N TYR A 248 16.15 -8.89 -5.20
CA TYR A 248 15.92 -9.98 -4.26
C TYR A 248 15.44 -11.26 -4.95
N LEU A 249 14.52 -11.15 -5.91
CA LEU A 249 14.05 -12.29 -6.69
C LEU A 249 15.17 -12.90 -7.55
N ASP A 250 16.00 -12.07 -8.17
CA ASP A 250 17.15 -12.53 -8.96
C ASP A 250 18.19 -13.21 -8.05
N TYR A 251 18.43 -12.69 -6.85
CA TYR A 251 19.27 -13.37 -5.87
C TYR A 251 18.74 -14.76 -5.51
N LEU A 252 17.44 -14.92 -5.29
CA LEU A 252 16.83 -16.21 -4.97
C LEU A 252 16.94 -17.19 -6.14
N LYS A 253 16.65 -16.76 -7.38
CA LYS A 253 16.77 -17.60 -8.60
C LYS A 253 18.17 -18.14 -8.80
N ASN A 254 19.20 -17.35 -8.45
CA ASN A 254 20.60 -17.76 -8.60
C ASN A 254 21.10 -18.67 -7.46
N LYS A 255 20.26 -18.93 -6.45
CA LYS A 255 20.59 -19.80 -5.30
C LYS A 255 19.81 -21.11 -5.29
N LEU A 256 18.77 -21.21 -6.09
CA LEU A 256 17.97 -22.43 -6.33
C LEU A 256 18.45 -23.15 -7.57
#